data_3165644d2e6cc0e9f58c1cbb7f522d1e
#
_entry.id   3165644d2e6cc0e9f58c1cbb7f522d1e
#
_cell.length_a   1.000
_cell.length_b   1.000
_cell.length_c   1.000
_cell.angle_alpha   90.00
_cell.angle_beta   90.00
_cell.angle_gamma   90.00
#
_symmetry.space_group_name_H-M   'P 1'
#
loop_
_entity.id
_entity.type
_entity.pdbx_description
1 polymer ?
#
loop_
_entity_poly.entity_id
_entity_poly.type
_entity_poly.pdbx_seq_one_letter_code
_entity_poly.pdbx_strand_id
1 'polypeptide(L)'
;MKLSGKDEDEIWETFQVKTPMKVFSWNGEIDTIMKPIDSIRYYKYYLRASMMSMEPQTGHVKAWVGGFNYKHFQYDQVKQGRRQIGSTFKPFLYATAIDQLKLSPCYTVPDALYCIEPMKHGNMDAWCPKNSSDKYGQTRNLKNALALSLIHISEPTRRLN
;
A
#
# COMPACT_ATOMS: atom_id res chain seq x y z
N MET A 1 1.02 23.79 8.06
CA MET A 1 0.33 25.02 7.66
C MET A 1 0.74 26.10 8.65
N LYS A 2 1.74 26.88 8.37
CA LYS A 2 2.02 28.09 9.15
C LYS A 2 1.03 29.15 8.65
N LEU A 3 -0.07 29.30 9.35
CA LEU A 3 -0.97 30.44 9.18
C LEU A 3 -0.21 31.66 9.68
N SER A 4 -0.07 32.64 8.83
CA SER A 4 0.62 33.91 9.03
C SER A 4 0.56 34.44 10.47
N GLY A 5 1.65 34.31 11.22
CA GLY A 5 1.89 35.08 12.43
C GLY A 5 1.21 34.62 13.72
N LYS A 6 0.51 33.48 13.74
CA LYS A 6 -0.08 32.94 14.98
C LYS A 6 0.83 31.90 15.61
N ASP A 7 0.91 31.91 16.93
CA ASP A 7 1.61 30.90 17.73
C ASP A 7 0.87 29.54 17.67
N GLU A 8 1.59 28.47 17.91
CA GLU A 8 1.02 27.11 17.87
C GLU A 8 -0.12 26.94 18.89
N ASP A 9 0.00 27.54 20.05
CA ASP A 9 -1.02 27.52 21.11
C ASP A 9 -2.30 28.24 20.70
N GLU A 10 -2.21 29.40 20.07
CA GLU A 10 -3.38 30.12 19.55
C GLU A 10 -4.10 29.33 18.44
N ILE A 11 -3.33 28.66 17.57
CA ILE A 11 -3.90 27.78 16.55
C ILE A 11 -4.65 26.63 17.21
N TRP A 12 -4.04 26.01 18.22
CA TRP A 12 -4.63 24.89 18.94
C TRP A 12 -5.93 25.28 19.66
N GLU A 13 -5.96 26.45 20.32
CA GLU A 13 -7.17 26.97 20.95
C GLU A 13 -8.30 27.18 19.93
N THR A 14 -7.98 27.73 18.75
CA THR A 14 -8.96 27.91 17.67
C THR A 14 -9.60 26.58 17.24
N PHE A 15 -8.81 25.48 17.24
CA PHE A 15 -9.33 24.14 16.90
C PHE A 15 -10.21 23.51 18.00
N GLN A 16 -10.22 24.09 19.20
CA GLN A 16 -11.06 23.63 20.32
C GLN A 16 -12.41 24.35 20.42
N VAL A 17 -12.60 25.45 19.68
CA VAL A 17 -13.86 26.20 19.70
C VAL A 17 -14.91 25.53 18.82
N LYS A 18 -16.11 25.28 19.37
CA LYS A 18 -17.22 24.72 18.60
C LYS A 18 -17.69 25.73 17.54
N THR A 19 -17.75 25.28 16.31
CA THR A 19 -18.11 26.11 15.14
C THR A 19 -19.20 25.40 14.33
N PRO A 20 -20.23 26.11 13.83
CA PRO A 20 -21.18 25.53 12.91
C PRO A 20 -20.47 25.17 11.59
N MET A 21 -20.71 23.96 11.10
CA MET A 21 -20.11 23.45 9.88
C MET A 21 -20.98 22.41 9.19
N LYS A 22 -20.78 22.27 7.88
CA LYS A 22 -21.38 21.20 7.09
C LYS A 22 -20.40 20.07 6.95
N VAL A 23 -20.82 18.86 7.29
CA VAL A 23 -20.00 17.66 7.17
C VAL A 23 -20.63 16.65 6.24
N PHE A 24 -19.83 15.86 5.59
CA PHE A 24 -20.27 14.77 4.73
C PHE A 24 -20.94 13.65 5.54
N SER A 25 -22.05 13.12 5.02
CA SER A 25 -22.55 11.80 5.40
C SER A 25 -23.00 11.04 4.15
N TRP A 26 -23.21 9.71 4.27
CA TRP A 26 -23.70 8.90 3.16
C TRP A 26 -25.13 9.29 2.68
N ASN A 27 -25.89 9.94 3.54
CA ASN A 27 -27.25 10.41 3.26
C ASN A 27 -27.29 11.89 2.84
N GLY A 28 -26.15 12.50 2.57
CA GLY A 28 -26.03 13.93 2.21
C GLY A 28 -25.25 14.73 3.25
N GLU A 29 -25.17 16.04 3.04
CA GLU A 29 -24.50 16.94 3.98
C GLU A 29 -25.32 17.14 5.24
N ILE A 30 -24.68 17.16 6.39
CA ILE A 30 -25.31 17.41 7.69
C ILE A 30 -24.78 18.73 8.24
N ASP A 31 -25.70 19.62 8.64
CA ASP A 31 -25.35 20.80 9.42
C ASP A 31 -25.14 20.39 10.89
N THR A 32 -24.00 20.73 11.44
CA THR A 32 -23.62 20.34 12.80
C THR A 32 -22.76 21.42 13.47
N ILE A 33 -22.72 21.40 14.80
CA ILE A 33 -21.86 22.25 15.60
C ILE A 33 -20.83 21.36 16.30
N MET A 34 -19.58 21.39 15.82
CA MET A 34 -18.51 20.62 16.43
C MET A 34 -17.19 21.40 16.43
N LYS A 35 -16.21 20.91 17.19
CA LYS A 35 -14.87 21.47 17.16
C LYS A 35 -14.17 21.08 15.85
N PRO A 36 -13.36 21.95 15.25
CA PRO A 36 -12.56 21.60 14.05
C PRO A 36 -11.71 20.33 14.21
N ILE A 37 -11.15 20.12 15.40
CA ILE A 37 -10.40 18.90 15.68
C ILE A 37 -11.27 17.63 15.60
N ASP A 38 -12.51 17.70 16.03
CA ASP A 38 -13.45 16.58 15.99
C ASP A 38 -13.95 16.33 14.56
N SER A 39 -14.06 17.38 13.72
CA SER A 39 -14.37 17.21 12.31
C SER A 39 -13.25 16.45 11.57
N ILE A 40 -11.99 16.73 11.90
CA ILE A 40 -10.85 15.99 11.35
C ILE A 40 -10.92 14.50 11.73
N ARG A 41 -11.24 14.22 12.98
CA ARG A 41 -11.44 12.83 13.46
C ARG A 41 -12.61 12.17 12.75
N TYR A 42 -13.74 12.87 12.63
CA TYR A 42 -14.94 12.41 11.92
C TYR A 42 -14.59 11.97 10.49
N TYR A 43 -13.88 12.81 9.72
CA TYR A 43 -13.45 12.49 8.36
C TYR A 43 -12.44 11.33 8.29
N LYS A 44 -11.64 11.08 9.33
CA LYS A 44 -10.73 9.95 9.38
C LYS A 44 -11.41 8.59 9.60
N TYR A 45 -12.62 8.55 10.13
CA TYR A 45 -13.39 7.31 10.29
C TYR A 45 -13.97 6.78 8.97
N TYR A 46 -14.06 7.62 7.93
CA TYR A 46 -14.53 7.13 6.64
C TYR A 46 -13.47 6.25 5.98
N LEU A 47 -13.85 5.00 5.69
CA LEU A 47 -13.03 4.11 4.88
C LEU A 47 -12.97 4.66 3.46
N ARG A 48 -11.77 4.76 2.93
CA ARG A 48 -11.52 5.29 1.60
C ARG A 48 -11.14 4.14 0.68
N ALA A 49 -11.78 4.08 -0.47
CA ALA A 49 -11.48 3.14 -1.53
C ALA A 49 -11.25 3.89 -2.83
N SER A 50 -10.42 3.32 -3.68
CA SER A 50 -10.14 3.79 -5.03
C SER A 50 -10.06 2.60 -5.95
N MET A 51 -10.33 2.82 -7.23
CA MET A 51 -10.26 1.78 -8.25
C MET A 51 -9.73 2.37 -9.55
N MET A 52 -8.91 1.58 -10.24
CA MET A 52 -8.53 1.83 -11.61
C MET A 52 -8.73 0.55 -12.42
N SER A 53 -9.34 0.69 -13.58
CA SER A 53 -9.50 -0.41 -14.55
C SER A 53 -8.71 -0.08 -15.80
N MET A 54 -7.96 -1.07 -16.30
CA MET A 54 -7.14 -0.95 -17.50
C MET A 54 -7.41 -2.09 -18.47
N GLU A 55 -7.31 -1.82 -19.72
CA GLU A 55 -7.29 -2.83 -20.76
C GLU A 55 -5.91 -3.51 -20.79
N PRO A 56 -5.82 -4.84 -20.60
CA PRO A 56 -4.52 -5.49 -20.43
C PRO A 56 -3.64 -5.46 -21.68
N GLN A 57 -4.24 -5.45 -22.90
CA GLN A 57 -3.52 -5.49 -24.16
C GLN A 57 -2.90 -4.15 -24.53
N THR A 58 -3.59 -3.06 -24.26
CA THR A 58 -3.19 -1.71 -24.70
C THR A 58 -2.67 -0.84 -23.55
N GLY A 59 -2.96 -1.21 -22.30
CA GLY A 59 -2.67 -0.39 -21.12
C GLY A 59 -3.58 0.83 -20.96
N HIS A 60 -4.61 0.98 -21.81
CA HIS A 60 -5.52 2.11 -21.72
C HIS A 60 -6.38 2.04 -20.47
N VAL A 61 -6.43 3.16 -19.73
CA VAL A 61 -7.29 3.29 -18.57
C VAL A 61 -8.74 3.41 -19.03
N LYS A 62 -9.59 2.49 -18.58
CA LYS A 62 -11.04 2.45 -18.88
C LYS A 62 -11.86 3.12 -17.79
N ALA A 63 -11.45 3.01 -16.53
CA ALA A 63 -12.12 3.66 -15.41
C ALA A 63 -11.08 4.14 -14.39
N TRP A 64 -11.38 5.29 -13.79
CA TRP A 64 -10.55 5.91 -12.76
C TRP A 64 -11.45 6.48 -11.67
N VAL A 65 -11.38 5.90 -10.49
CA VAL A 65 -12.12 6.35 -9.31
C VAL A 65 -11.11 6.61 -8.19
N GLY A 66 -10.69 7.86 -8.02
CA GLY A 66 -9.70 8.27 -7.03
C GLY A 66 -10.23 8.31 -5.59
N GLY A 67 -11.55 8.33 -5.41
CA GLY A 67 -12.22 8.37 -4.12
C GLY A 67 -13.74 8.40 -4.29
N PHE A 68 -14.48 8.33 -3.21
CA PHE A 68 -15.95 8.21 -3.25
C PHE A 68 -16.72 9.55 -3.31
N ASN A 69 -16.11 10.68 -2.93
CA ASN A 69 -16.72 12.00 -3.04
C ASN A 69 -15.64 13.09 -3.16
N TYR A 70 -15.52 13.68 -4.34
CA TYR A 70 -14.48 14.68 -4.61
C TYR A 70 -14.70 16.00 -3.85
N LYS A 71 -15.95 16.40 -3.58
CA LYS A 71 -16.26 17.65 -2.86
C LYS A 71 -15.65 17.67 -1.46
N HIS A 72 -15.71 16.55 -0.75
CA HIS A 72 -15.25 16.41 0.63
C HIS A 72 -13.90 15.70 0.77
N PHE A 73 -13.51 14.88 -0.22
CA PHE A 73 -12.31 14.05 -0.19
C PHE A 73 -11.53 14.20 -1.50
N GLN A 74 -10.85 15.35 -1.63
CA GLN A 74 -10.14 15.72 -2.86
C GLN A 74 -8.84 14.93 -3.10
N TYR A 75 -8.41 14.12 -2.14
CA TYR A 75 -7.21 13.30 -2.25
C TYR A 75 -7.46 12.08 -3.15
N ASP A 76 -6.85 12.09 -4.35
CA ASP A 76 -6.90 10.96 -5.28
C ASP A 76 -6.03 9.80 -4.80
N GLN A 77 -6.68 8.73 -4.30
CA GLN A 77 -5.99 7.55 -3.77
C GLN A 77 -5.25 6.77 -4.86
N VAL A 78 -5.72 6.80 -6.12
CA VAL A 78 -5.06 6.10 -7.23
C VAL A 78 -3.75 6.78 -7.59
N LYS A 79 -3.76 8.12 -7.70
CA LYS A 79 -2.60 8.91 -8.14
C LYS A 79 -1.64 9.25 -7.01
N GLN A 80 -2.18 9.63 -5.85
CA GLN A 80 -1.41 10.21 -4.75
C GLN A 80 -1.21 9.23 -3.59
N GLY A 81 -2.03 8.15 -3.54
CA GLY A 81 -1.99 7.18 -2.46
C GLY A 81 -0.67 6.44 -2.42
N ARG A 82 0.09 6.63 -1.34
CA ARG A 82 1.33 5.87 -1.09
C ARG A 82 1.05 4.84 -0.02
N ARG A 83 1.21 3.57 -0.37
CA ARG A 83 1.01 2.43 0.54
C ARG A 83 2.19 1.47 0.41
N GLN A 84 2.48 0.78 1.49
CA GLN A 84 3.40 -0.35 1.44
C GLN A 84 2.78 -1.45 0.57
N ILE A 85 3.47 -1.81 -0.49
CA ILE A 85 2.97 -2.74 -1.51
C ILE A 85 2.80 -4.15 -0.94
N GLY A 86 3.73 -4.59 -0.08
CA GLY A 86 3.72 -5.92 0.51
C GLY A 86 3.64 -7.03 -0.55
N SER A 87 2.83 -8.03 -0.29
CA SER A 87 2.67 -9.21 -1.16
C SER A 87 2.05 -8.94 -2.53
N THR A 88 1.44 -7.77 -2.74
CA THR A 88 0.91 -7.40 -4.06
C THR A 88 2.01 -7.16 -5.10
N PHE A 89 3.27 -7.01 -4.67
CA PHE A 89 4.42 -6.92 -5.56
C PHE A 89 4.89 -8.28 -6.11
N LYS A 90 4.52 -9.39 -5.48
CA LYS A 90 5.00 -10.72 -5.86
C LYS A 90 4.70 -11.12 -7.31
N PRO A 91 3.53 -10.85 -7.90
CA PRO A 91 3.29 -11.14 -9.32
C PRO A 91 4.34 -10.52 -10.25
N PHE A 92 4.77 -9.29 -9.98
CA PHE A 92 5.82 -8.61 -10.76
C PHE A 92 7.18 -9.29 -10.59
N LEU A 93 7.51 -9.68 -9.35
CA LEU A 93 8.74 -10.40 -9.05
C LEU A 93 8.81 -11.75 -9.78
N TYR A 94 7.72 -12.51 -9.75
CA TYR A 94 7.65 -13.80 -10.45
C TYR A 94 7.65 -13.64 -11.98
N ALA A 95 6.97 -12.61 -12.50
CA ALA A 95 7.03 -12.29 -13.92
C ALA A 95 8.48 -11.97 -14.36
N THR A 96 9.21 -11.19 -13.56
CA THR A 96 10.63 -10.89 -13.82
C THR A 96 11.49 -12.16 -13.80
N ALA A 97 11.25 -13.05 -12.85
CA ALA A 97 11.99 -14.32 -12.78
C ALA A 97 11.73 -15.21 -14.02
N ILE A 98 10.50 -15.25 -14.51
CA ILE A 98 10.15 -16.01 -15.71
C ILE A 98 10.73 -15.34 -16.95
N ASP A 99 10.59 -14.04 -17.09
CA ASP A 99 11.01 -13.32 -18.30
C ASP A 99 12.53 -13.15 -18.40
N GLN A 100 13.17 -12.62 -17.38
CA GLN A 100 14.60 -12.29 -17.43
C GLN A 100 15.50 -13.50 -17.14
N LEU A 101 15.10 -14.36 -16.21
CA LEU A 101 15.90 -15.52 -15.81
C LEU A 101 15.48 -16.80 -16.54
N LYS A 102 14.45 -16.70 -17.40
CA LYS A 102 13.91 -17.82 -18.20
C LYS A 102 13.53 -19.04 -17.36
N LEU A 103 13.10 -18.79 -16.11
CA LEU A 103 12.64 -19.86 -15.22
C LEU A 103 11.25 -20.34 -15.62
N SER A 104 11.10 -21.65 -15.75
CA SER A 104 9.77 -22.26 -15.94
C SER A 104 8.89 -22.04 -14.69
N PRO A 105 7.56 -21.84 -14.83
CA PRO A 105 6.64 -21.87 -13.70
C PRO A 105 6.69 -23.17 -12.89
N CYS A 106 7.17 -24.26 -13.51
CA CYS A 106 7.38 -25.55 -12.86
C CYS A 106 8.77 -25.67 -12.19
N TYR A 107 9.64 -24.67 -12.33
CA TYR A 107 10.95 -24.67 -11.68
C TYR A 107 10.80 -24.76 -10.17
N THR A 108 11.51 -25.69 -9.54
CA THR A 108 11.38 -25.99 -8.12
C THR A 108 12.51 -25.36 -7.32
N VAL A 109 12.14 -24.77 -6.19
CA VAL A 109 13.07 -24.12 -5.27
C VAL A 109 12.77 -24.55 -3.83
N PRO A 110 13.81 -24.65 -2.97
CA PRO A 110 13.58 -24.89 -1.56
C PRO A 110 12.97 -23.66 -0.89
N ASP A 111 11.98 -23.88 -0.05
CA ASP A 111 11.42 -22.88 0.84
C ASP A 111 12.30 -22.78 2.09
N ALA A 112 13.29 -21.91 2.04
CA ALA A 112 14.29 -21.72 3.09
C ALA A 112 14.35 -20.24 3.50
N LEU A 113 14.61 -19.96 4.77
CA LEU A 113 14.84 -18.61 5.23
C LEU A 113 16.09 -18.03 4.57
N TYR A 114 15.95 -16.88 3.95
CA TYR A 114 17.06 -16.14 3.35
C TYR A 114 17.12 -14.73 3.93
N CYS A 115 18.32 -14.32 4.33
CA CYS A 115 18.57 -12.99 4.84
C CYS A 115 19.45 -12.20 3.87
N ILE A 116 19.08 -10.94 3.64
CA ILE A 116 19.92 -9.97 2.95
C ILE A 116 20.78 -9.29 4.02
N GLU A 117 22.10 -9.40 3.85
CA GLU A 117 23.07 -8.77 4.76
C GLU A 117 22.96 -7.24 4.75
N PRO A 118 23.35 -6.57 5.86
CA PRO A 118 23.37 -5.12 5.90
C PRO A 118 24.20 -4.54 4.74
N MET A 119 23.82 -3.37 4.26
CA MET A 119 24.49 -2.58 3.21
C MET A 119 24.56 -3.23 1.82
N LYS A 120 24.02 -4.41 1.62
CA LYS A 120 24.13 -5.14 0.34
C LYS A 120 23.31 -4.53 -0.79
N HIS A 121 22.19 -3.88 -0.47
CA HIS A 121 21.28 -3.22 -1.44
C HIS A 121 20.76 -1.88 -0.92
N GLY A 122 21.57 -1.17 -0.11
CA GLY A 122 21.17 0.09 0.52
C GLY A 122 20.32 -0.06 1.78
N ASN A 123 20.12 -1.29 2.27
CA ASN A 123 19.49 -1.55 3.56
C ASN A 123 20.50 -1.31 4.70
N MET A 124 20.10 -0.58 5.73
CA MET A 124 20.97 -0.31 6.90
C MET A 124 21.15 -1.57 7.77
N ASP A 125 20.05 -2.33 7.94
CA ASP A 125 20.01 -3.53 8.78
C ASP A 125 19.82 -4.80 7.94
N ALA A 126 20.16 -5.96 8.52
CA ALA A 126 19.86 -7.24 7.91
C ALA A 126 18.35 -7.42 7.72
N TRP A 127 17.93 -7.78 6.53
CA TRP A 127 16.53 -8.01 6.23
C TRP A 127 16.27 -9.49 5.98
N CYS A 128 15.51 -10.11 6.89
CA CYS A 128 15.16 -11.52 6.88
C CYS A 128 13.62 -11.66 6.78
N PRO A 129 13.05 -11.61 5.57
CA PRO A 129 11.61 -11.77 5.42
C PRO A 129 11.20 -13.19 5.84
N LYS A 130 10.08 -13.28 6.55
CA LYS A 130 9.55 -14.56 7.04
C LYS A 130 8.28 -14.95 6.29
N ASN A 131 8.05 -16.25 6.14
CA ASN A 131 6.75 -16.75 5.73
C ASN A 131 5.72 -16.49 6.82
N SER A 132 4.48 -16.16 6.43
CA SER A 132 3.39 -15.91 7.39
C SER A 132 3.06 -17.13 8.25
N SER A 133 3.36 -18.34 7.77
CA SER A 133 3.18 -19.61 8.49
C SER A 133 4.34 -19.99 9.38
N ASP A 134 5.48 -19.29 9.29
CA ASP A 134 6.76 -19.60 9.92
C ASP A 134 7.26 -21.06 9.69
N LYS A 135 6.75 -21.69 8.61
CA LYS A 135 7.12 -23.07 8.20
C LYS A 135 8.01 -23.02 6.98
N TYR A 136 9.08 -23.80 7.02
CA TYR A 136 10.12 -23.89 5.99
C TYR A 136 10.44 -25.35 5.68
N GLY A 137 11.35 -25.58 4.72
CA GLY A 137 11.93 -26.90 4.43
C GLY A 137 11.21 -27.71 3.37
N GLN A 138 10.20 -27.17 2.71
CA GLN A 138 9.52 -27.82 1.59
C GLN A 138 10.12 -27.34 0.26
N THR A 139 10.12 -28.20 -0.74
CA THR A 139 10.42 -27.82 -2.12
C THR A 139 9.12 -27.50 -2.86
N ARG A 140 9.06 -26.36 -3.52
CA ARG A 140 7.85 -25.91 -4.23
C ARG A 140 8.21 -25.37 -5.61
N ASN A 141 7.31 -25.57 -6.57
CA ASN A 141 7.47 -24.90 -7.86
C ASN A 141 6.99 -23.43 -7.79
N LEU A 142 7.43 -22.59 -8.72
CA LEU A 142 7.11 -21.16 -8.74
C LEU A 142 5.61 -20.90 -8.75
N LYS A 143 4.83 -21.68 -9.51
CA LYS A 143 3.37 -21.56 -9.57
C LYS A 143 2.72 -21.76 -8.20
N ASN A 144 3.06 -22.83 -7.51
CA ASN A 144 2.50 -23.12 -6.19
C ASN A 144 2.99 -22.12 -5.12
N ALA A 145 4.22 -21.65 -5.26
CA ALA A 145 4.78 -20.66 -4.37
C ALA A 145 4.08 -19.31 -4.46
N LEU A 146 3.77 -18.86 -5.67
CA LEU A 146 2.98 -17.64 -5.86
C LEU A 146 1.56 -17.79 -5.29
N ALA A 147 0.91 -18.95 -5.50
CA ALA A 147 -0.41 -19.23 -4.95
C ALA A 147 -0.44 -19.21 -3.41
N LEU A 148 0.65 -19.64 -2.77
CA LEU A 148 0.83 -19.58 -1.32
C LEU A 148 1.42 -18.26 -0.82
N SER A 149 1.67 -17.34 -1.73
CA SER A 149 2.27 -16.03 -1.41
C SER A 149 3.62 -16.15 -0.66
N LEU A 150 4.45 -17.11 -1.04
CA LEU A 150 5.78 -17.28 -0.48
C LEU A 150 6.77 -16.24 -1.03
N ILE A 151 7.70 -15.80 -0.20
CA ILE A 151 8.63 -14.71 -0.54
C ILE A 151 10.03 -15.23 -0.92
N HIS A 152 10.47 -16.35 -0.34
CA HIS A 152 11.85 -16.82 -0.45
C HIS A 152 12.19 -17.53 -1.76
N ILE A 153 11.20 -17.77 -2.59
CA ILE A 153 11.32 -18.55 -3.83
C ILE A 153 11.98 -17.76 -4.96
N SER A 154 12.03 -16.45 -4.85
CA SER A 154 12.68 -15.60 -5.84
C SER A 154 14.20 -15.43 -5.67
N GLU A 155 14.78 -16.01 -4.64
CA GLU A 155 16.19 -15.82 -4.27
C GLU A 155 17.20 -16.81 -4.90
N PRO A 156 16.83 -18.02 -5.40
CA PRO A 156 17.80 -18.94 -6.02
C PRO A 156 18.55 -18.35 -7.22
N THR A 157 18.01 -17.30 -7.80
CA THR A 157 18.55 -16.62 -8.98
C THR A 157 19.86 -15.88 -8.73
N ARG A 158 20.21 -15.61 -7.46
CA ARG A 158 21.48 -14.97 -7.09
C ARG A 158 22.65 -15.95 -6.90
N ARG A 159 22.38 -17.23 -6.82
CA ARG A 159 23.43 -18.24 -6.64
C ARG A 159 24.04 -18.76 -7.94
N LEU A 160 23.55 -18.28 -9.08
CA LEU A 160 23.97 -18.74 -10.41
C LEU A 160 24.93 -17.76 -11.13
N ASN A 161 25.38 -16.71 -10.43
CA ASN A 161 26.39 -15.76 -10.95
C ASN A 161 27.65 -15.78 -10.07
#